data_4ac4194d9f110d06767c2f560e70d623
#
_entry.id   4ac4194d9f110d06767c2f560e70d623
#
_cell.length_a   1.000
_cell.length_b   1.000
_cell.length_c   1.000
_cell.angle_alpha   90.00
_cell.angle_beta   90.00
_cell.angle_gamma   90.00
#
_symmetry.space_group_name_H-M   'P 1'
#
loop_
_entity.id
_entity.type
_entity.pdbx_description
1 polymer ?
#
loop_
_entity_poly.entity_id
_entity_poly.type
_entity_poly.pdbx_seq_one_letter_code
_entity_poly.pdbx_strand_id
1 'polypeptide(L)'
;GNKHDRSVVSLCTKVPRTGENICICSSLKDALCVWANTGIPCLAVQGEGYSMSITAINDLKQRYKNIFVCFDNDEAGLLDGKKLSEETGFINVVLPQFEDGKDCSDLYKSLHDPQEFKEIMVNLFKERLLKI
;
A
#
# COMPACT_ATOMS: atom_id res chain seq x y z
N GLY A 1 -24.10 -0.83 3.29
CA GLY A 1 -23.42 -0.62 2.19
C GLY A 1 -23.49 -1.71 1.18
N ASN A 2 -23.01 -1.40 0.08
CA ASN A 2 -22.97 -2.36 -0.96
C ASN A 2 -21.88 -3.39 -0.63
N LYS A 3 -22.28 -4.64 -0.55
CA LYS A 3 -21.36 -5.71 -0.25
C LYS A 3 -20.28 -5.87 -1.33
N HIS A 4 -20.50 -5.28 -2.48
CA HIS A 4 -19.53 -5.31 -3.56
C HIS A 4 -18.51 -4.19 -3.45
N ASP A 5 -18.77 -3.22 -2.61
CA ASP A 5 -17.84 -2.14 -2.37
C ASP A 5 -16.95 -2.50 -1.20
N ARG A 6 -16.10 -3.47 -1.42
CA ARG A 6 -15.11 -3.86 -0.43
C ARG A 6 -13.74 -3.41 -0.85
N SER A 7 -13.74 -2.26 -1.48
CA SER A 7 -12.54 -1.72 -2.06
C SER A 7 -11.52 -1.31 -1.02
N VAL A 8 -11.96 -0.65 0.04
CA VAL A 8 -11.02 -0.13 1.01
C VAL A 8 -11.51 -0.39 2.42
N VAL A 9 -10.64 -0.94 3.24
CA VAL A 9 -10.89 -1.09 4.65
C VAL A 9 -9.87 -0.23 5.37
N SER A 10 -10.35 0.76 6.08
CA SER A 10 -9.48 1.57 6.90
C SER A 10 -9.06 0.78 8.12
N LEU A 11 -7.77 0.60 8.27
CA LEU A 11 -7.27 -0.16 9.36
C LEU A 11 -6.86 0.63 10.47
N CYS A 12 -6.37 1.74 10.12
CA CYS A 12 -5.96 2.67 11.10
C CYS A 12 -7.11 3.58 11.27
N THR A 13 -7.88 3.35 12.29
CA THR A 13 -8.99 4.21 12.63
C THR A 13 -8.58 5.66 12.70
N LYS A 14 -7.28 5.91 12.71
CA LYS A 14 -6.71 7.24 12.82
C LYS A 14 -6.06 7.74 11.54
N VAL A 15 -6.46 7.21 10.39
CA VAL A 15 -5.94 7.71 9.13
C VAL A 15 -6.33 9.19 9.00
N PRO A 16 -5.35 10.09 8.83
CA PRO A 16 -5.64 11.51 8.71
C PRO A 16 -6.57 11.83 7.55
N ARG A 17 -7.36 12.86 7.69
CA ARG A 17 -8.26 13.28 6.61
C ARG A 17 -7.50 13.73 5.39
N THR A 18 -6.35 14.36 5.59
CA THR A 18 -5.52 14.87 4.50
C THR A 18 -4.06 14.64 4.84
N GLY A 19 -3.22 14.61 3.84
CA GLY A 19 -1.79 14.45 4.04
C GLY A 19 -1.02 14.36 2.75
N GLU A 20 0.30 14.22 2.89
CA GLU A 20 1.17 14.07 1.74
C GLU A 20 1.05 12.69 1.11
N ASN A 21 1.11 11.66 1.94
CA ASN A 21 1.26 10.29 1.47
C ASN A 21 0.29 9.35 2.15
N ILE A 22 -0.20 8.38 1.39
CA ILE A 22 -0.93 7.25 1.92
C ILE A 22 -0.56 6.02 1.09
N CYS A 23 -0.53 4.86 1.72
CA CYS A 23 -0.17 3.61 1.05
C CYS A 23 -1.31 2.60 1.15
N ILE A 24 -1.62 1.95 0.05
CA ILE A 24 -2.63 0.91 0.00
C ILE A 24 -1.92 -0.44 -0.04
N CYS A 25 -2.20 -1.28 0.94
CA CYS A 25 -1.64 -2.63 1.03
C CYS A 25 -2.73 -3.68 0.79
N SER A 26 -2.31 -4.91 0.55
CA SER A 26 -3.25 -5.98 0.26
C SER A 26 -3.83 -6.65 1.51
N SER A 27 -3.31 -6.34 2.68
CA SER A 27 -3.83 -6.89 3.93
C SER A 27 -3.69 -5.91 5.08
N LEU A 28 -4.52 -6.14 6.10
CA LEU A 28 -4.48 -5.36 7.33
C LEU A 28 -3.13 -5.46 8.00
N LYS A 29 -2.61 -6.65 8.07
CA LYS A 29 -1.32 -6.94 8.70
C LYS A 29 -0.20 -6.10 8.06
N ASP A 30 -0.17 -6.06 6.74
CA ASP A 30 0.85 -5.29 6.03
C ASP A 30 0.68 -3.79 6.23
N ALA A 31 -0.55 -3.31 6.17
CA ALA A 31 -0.81 -1.89 6.38
C ALA A 31 -0.38 -1.44 7.77
N LEU A 32 -0.68 -2.23 8.79
CA LEU A 32 -0.26 -1.91 10.15
C LEU A 32 1.27 -1.95 10.27
N CYS A 33 1.91 -2.90 9.63
CA CYS A 33 3.37 -3.03 9.65
C CYS A 33 4.04 -1.79 9.03
N VAL A 34 3.60 -1.38 7.87
CA VAL A 34 4.17 -0.21 7.19
C VAL A 34 3.91 1.05 8.00
N TRP A 35 2.69 1.24 8.46
CA TRP A 35 2.34 2.42 9.24
C TRP A 35 3.14 2.51 10.54
N ALA A 36 3.21 1.41 11.30
CA ALA A 36 3.92 1.40 12.57
C ALA A 36 5.40 1.72 12.43
N ASN A 37 6.01 1.31 11.32
CA ASN A 37 7.44 1.47 11.14
C ASN A 37 7.84 2.73 10.38
N THR A 38 6.97 3.26 9.53
CA THR A 38 7.31 4.41 8.69
C THR A 38 6.55 5.69 9.06
N GLY A 39 5.43 5.55 9.76
CA GLY A 39 4.55 6.69 10.02
C GLY A 39 3.67 7.08 8.84
N ILE A 40 3.79 6.39 7.71
CA ILE A 40 2.95 6.67 6.54
C ILE A 40 1.59 6.04 6.76
N PRO A 41 0.49 6.81 6.66
CA PRO A 41 -0.85 6.26 6.78
C PRO A 41 -1.08 5.16 5.76
N CYS A 42 -1.75 4.09 6.17
CA CYS A 42 -1.99 2.96 5.30
C CYS A 42 -3.43 2.50 5.36
N LEU A 43 -3.90 1.98 4.24
CA LEU A 43 -5.20 1.34 4.12
C LEU A 43 -4.97 -0.06 3.58
N ALA A 44 -5.95 -0.93 3.73
CA ALA A 44 -5.90 -2.23 3.08
C ALA A 44 -7.12 -2.42 2.20
N VAL A 45 -6.91 -3.15 1.12
CA VAL A 45 -8.01 -3.65 0.32
C VAL A 45 -8.15 -5.13 0.64
N GLN A 46 -9.33 -5.68 0.49
CA GLN A 46 -9.58 -7.08 0.84
C GLN A 46 -10.17 -7.84 -0.33
N GLY A 47 -9.84 -9.11 -0.36
CA GLY A 47 -10.38 -10.04 -1.34
C GLY A 47 -9.59 -10.09 -2.62
N GLU A 48 -9.79 -11.16 -3.37
CA GLU A 48 -9.16 -11.32 -4.66
C GLU A 48 -9.98 -10.60 -5.72
N GLY A 49 -9.32 -10.15 -6.75
CA GLY A 49 -9.98 -9.50 -7.87
C GLY A 49 -10.74 -8.25 -7.48
N TYR A 50 -10.35 -7.62 -6.39
CA TYR A 50 -11.03 -6.42 -5.94
C TYR A 50 -10.73 -5.26 -6.88
N SER A 51 -11.63 -4.30 -6.82
CA SER A 51 -11.42 -3.02 -7.47
C SER A 51 -11.91 -1.94 -6.52
N MET A 52 -11.38 -0.74 -6.68
CA MET A 52 -11.84 0.38 -5.86
C MET A 52 -12.97 1.09 -6.57
N SER A 53 -13.95 1.55 -5.80
CA SER A 53 -15.02 2.35 -6.38
C SER A 53 -14.48 3.71 -6.81
N ILE A 54 -15.13 4.30 -7.78
CA ILE A 54 -14.77 5.63 -8.28
C ILE A 54 -14.85 6.66 -7.13
N THR A 55 -15.83 6.50 -6.26
CA THR A 55 -15.99 7.39 -5.10
C THR A 55 -14.80 7.31 -4.16
N ALA A 56 -14.34 6.09 -3.85
CA ALA A 56 -13.19 5.89 -2.99
C ALA A 56 -11.92 6.45 -3.62
N ILE A 57 -11.72 6.22 -4.92
CA ILE A 57 -10.56 6.73 -5.64
C ILE A 57 -10.52 8.25 -5.58
N ASN A 58 -11.64 8.89 -5.90
CA ASN A 58 -11.72 10.35 -5.90
C ASN A 58 -11.54 10.93 -4.50
N ASP A 59 -12.09 10.26 -3.51
CA ASP A 59 -11.93 10.68 -2.11
C ASP A 59 -10.44 10.70 -1.73
N LEU A 60 -9.73 9.64 -2.04
CA LEU A 60 -8.30 9.57 -1.75
C LEU A 60 -7.51 10.65 -2.48
N LYS A 61 -7.84 10.88 -3.75
CA LYS A 61 -7.15 11.90 -4.55
C LYS A 61 -7.36 13.31 -4.00
N GLN A 62 -8.48 13.56 -3.36
CA GLN A 62 -8.74 14.86 -2.75
C GLN A 62 -8.01 15.01 -1.42
N ARG A 63 -7.78 13.90 -0.73
CA ARG A 63 -7.22 13.94 0.62
C ARG A 63 -5.70 13.83 0.67
N TYR A 64 -5.10 13.16 -0.30
CA TYR A 64 -3.65 12.91 -0.28
C TYR A 64 -3.00 13.29 -1.58
N LYS A 65 -1.80 13.83 -1.46
CA LYS A 65 -1.02 14.23 -2.63
C LYS A 65 -0.49 13.02 -3.39
N ASN A 66 0.08 12.07 -2.67
CA ASN A 66 0.66 10.86 -3.25
C ASN A 66 -0.03 9.64 -2.69
N ILE A 67 -0.53 8.79 -3.57
CA ILE A 67 -1.22 7.56 -3.18
C ILE A 67 -0.44 6.40 -3.76
N PHE A 68 0.17 5.61 -2.88
CA PHE A 68 0.99 4.48 -3.26
C PHE A 68 0.20 3.19 -3.15
N VAL A 69 0.56 2.22 -3.99
CA VAL A 69 0.02 0.86 -3.92
C VAL A 69 1.23 -0.06 -3.72
N CYS A 70 1.24 -0.79 -2.63
CA CYS A 70 2.34 -1.70 -2.33
C CYS A 70 1.77 -3.07 -1.95
N PHE A 71 1.66 -3.94 -2.93
CA PHE A 71 1.10 -5.27 -2.77
C PHE A 71 2.21 -6.31 -2.65
N ASP A 72 1.81 -7.58 -2.51
CA ASP A 72 2.77 -8.68 -2.42
C ASP A 72 3.64 -8.72 -3.68
N ASN A 73 4.85 -9.22 -3.57
CA ASN A 73 5.76 -9.32 -4.70
C ASN A 73 5.72 -10.66 -5.42
N ASP A 74 4.68 -11.48 -5.18
CA ASP A 74 4.44 -12.66 -5.99
C ASP A 74 3.72 -12.27 -7.28
N GLU A 75 3.53 -13.23 -8.19
CA GLU A 75 2.94 -12.96 -9.49
C GLU A 75 1.58 -12.29 -9.39
N ALA A 76 0.71 -12.82 -8.52
CA ALA A 76 -0.63 -12.25 -8.36
C ALA A 76 -0.59 -10.83 -7.82
N GLY A 77 0.24 -10.59 -6.81
CA GLY A 77 0.38 -9.26 -6.20
C GLY A 77 0.92 -8.24 -7.16
N LEU A 78 1.91 -8.63 -7.97
CA LEU A 78 2.50 -7.74 -8.97
C LEU A 78 1.48 -7.35 -10.03
N LEU A 79 0.68 -8.31 -10.49
CA LEU A 79 -0.37 -8.05 -11.48
C LEU A 79 -1.47 -7.16 -10.90
N ASP A 80 -1.92 -7.45 -9.70
CA ASP A 80 -2.96 -6.66 -9.04
C ASP A 80 -2.52 -5.25 -8.77
N GLY A 81 -1.29 -5.06 -8.30
CA GLY A 81 -0.75 -3.73 -8.04
C GLY A 81 -0.63 -2.90 -9.31
N LYS A 82 -0.13 -3.52 -10.37
CA LYS A 82 -0.01 -2.86 -11.67
C LYS A 82 -1.39 -2.46 -12.20
N LYS A 83 -2.34 -3.39 -12.14
CA LYS A 83 -3.70 -3.14 -12.62
C LYS A 83 -4.36 -1.99 -11.88
N LEU A 84 -4.31 -2.02 -10.55
CA LEU A 84 -4.91 -0.97 -9.74
C LEU A 84 -4.27 0.40 -10.05
N SER A 85 -2.95 0.42 -10.16
CA SER A 85 -2.24 1.67 -10.47
C SER A 85 -2.60 2.21 -11.85
N GLU A 86 -2.74 1.36 -12.84
CA GLU A 86 -3.14 1.78 -14.19
C GLU A 86 -4.57 2.30 -14.21
N GLU A 87 -5.46 1.68 -13.46
CA GLU A 87 -6.86 2.10 -13.42
C GLU A 87 -7.08 3.40 -12.65
N THR A 88 -6.26 3.67 -11.67
CA THR A 88 -6.48 4.80 -10.75
C THR A 88 -5.50 5.95 -10.95
N GLY A 89 -4.34 5.68 -11.50
CA GLY A 89 -3.25 6.65 -11.53
C GLY A 89 -2.42 6.66 -10.26
N PHE A 90 -2.69 5.75 -9.32
CA PHE A 90 -1.90 5.64 -8.11
C PHE A 90 -0.50 5.12 -8.43
N ILE A 91 0.43 5.33 -7.51
CA ILE A 91 1.84 5.02 -7.71
C ILE A 91 2.14 3.59 -7.26
N ASN A 92 2.48 2.72 -8.19
CA ASN A 92 2.80 1.33 -7.85
C ASN A 92 4.21 1.23 -7.28
N VAL A 93 4.33 0.60 -6.12
CA VAL A 93 5.61 0.36 -5.45
C VAL A 93 5.81 -1.14 -5.37
N VAL A 94 6.93 -1.61 -5.89
CA VAL A 94 7.24 -3.04 -5.92
C VAL A 94 8.29 -3.35 -4.85
N LEU A 95 7.97 -4.29 -3.97
CA LEU A 95 8.90 -4.72 -2.94
C LEU A 95 10.09 -5.44 -3.56
N PRO A 96 11.28 -5.33 -2.97
CA PRO A 96 12.41 -6.11 -3.44
C PRO A 96 12.14 -7.61 -3.24
N GLN A 97 12.74 -8.43 -4.07
CA GLN A 97 12.65 -9.88 -3.89
C GLN A 97 13.50 -10.28 -2.68
N PHE A 98 12.99 -11.18 -1.87
CA PHE A 98 13.70 -11.69 -0.70
C PHE A 98 13.26 -13.13 -0.44
N GLU A 99 14.06 -13.87 0.34
CA GLU A 99 13.77 -15.26 0.61
C GLU A 99 12.62 -15.43 1.59
N ASP A 100 11.83 -16.48 1.38
CA ASP A 100 10.79 -16.92 2.30
C ASP A 100 9.69 -15.89 2.58
N GLY A 101 9.40 -15.06 1.60
CA GLY A 101 8.33 -14.10 1.82
C GLY A 101 7.95 -13.33 0.58
N LYS A 102 6.82 -12.64 0.68
CA LYS A 102 6.25 -11.92 -0.45
C LYS A 102 5.58 -10.59 -0.08
N ASP A 103 5.31 -10.36 1.19
CA ASP A 103 4.59 -9.14 1.60
C ASP A 103 5.44 -8.28 2.54
N CYS A 104 4.92 -7.12 2.90
CA CYS A 104 5.63 -6.18 3.75
C CYS A 104 5.96 -6.78 5.12
N SER A 105 5.04 -7.51 5.71
CA SER A 105 5.25 -8.14 7.00
C SER A 105 6.34 -9.20 6.94
N ASP A 106 6.39 -9.96 5.85
CA ASP A 106 7.44 -10.95 5.65
C ASP A 106 8.81 -10.28 5.52
N LEU A 107 8.88 -9.18 4.79
CA LEU A 107 10.11 -8.41 4.65
C LEU A 107 10.58 -7.90 6.01
N TYR A 108 9.67 -7.34 6.78
CA TYR A 108 9.97 -6.86 8.12
C TYR A 108 10.58 -7.97 8.98
N LYS A 109 9.97 -9.15 8.96
CA LYS A 109 10.47 -10.30 9.73
C LYS A 109 11.83 -10.77 9.25
N SER A 110 12.06 -10.77 7.94
CA SER A 110 13.30 -11.27 7.37
C SER A 110 14.51 -10.40 7.73
N LEU A 111 14.29 -9.12 7.92
CA LEU A 111 15.38 -8.18 8.20
C LEU A 111 15.81 -8.18 9.66
N HIS A 112 14.92 -8.53 10.60
CA HIS A 112 15.19 -8.50 12.04
C HIS A 112 15.69 -7.12 12.53
N ASP A 113 15.35 -6.06 11.79
CA ASP A 113 15.81 -4.72 12.07
C ASP A 113 14.75 -3.70 11.62
N PRO A 114 13.95 -3.18 12.57
CA PRO A 114 12.91 -2.21 12.21
C PRO A 114 13.42 -0.96 11.51
N GLN A 115 14.62 -0.51 11.86
CA GLN A 115 15.19 0.68 11.24
C GLN A 115 15.55 0.42 9.78
N GLU A 116 16.10 -0.75 9.48
CA GLU A 116 16.42 -1.14 8.12
C GLU A 116 15.14 -1.26 7.28
N PHE A 117 14.09 -1.84 7.85
CA PHE A 117 12.81 -1.93 7.17
C PHE A 117 12.27 -0.53 6.83
N LYS A 118 12.30 0.37 7.79
CA LYS A 118 11.86 1.75 7.58
C LYS A 118 12.64 2.40 6.44
N GLU A 119 13.95 2.26 6.45
CA GLU A 119 14.80 2.85 5.41
C GLU A 119 14.49 2.30 4.04
N ILE A 120 14.32 1.00 3.92
CA ILE A 120 13.98 0.36 2.65
C ILE A 120 12.64 0.89 2.14
N MET A 121 11.61 0.89 2.99
CA MET A 121 10.29 1.33 2.57
C MET A 121 10.26 2.80 2.17
N VAL A 122 10.85 3.66 2.98
CA VAL A 122 10.88 5.09 2.68
C VAL A 122 11.62 5.35 1.38
N ASN A 123 12.73 4.65 1.16
CA ASN A 123 13.50 4.81 -0.08
C ASN A 123 12.73 4.32 -1.30
N LEU A 124 11.98 3.24 -1.19
CA LEU A 124 11.13 2.76 -2.28
C LEU A 124 10.11 3.81 -2.69
N PHE A 125 9.45 4.42 -1.72
CA PHE A 125 8.47 5.46 -2.02
C PHE A 125 9.13 6.68 -2.65
N LYS A 126 10.25 7.12 -2.12
CA LYS A 126 10.98 8.26 -2.67
C LYS A 126 11.45 8.03 -4.10
N GLU A 127 11.97 6.85 -4.38
CA GLU A 127 12.43 6.52 -5.72
C GLU A 127 11.31 6.59 -6.74
N ARG A 128 10.11 6.12 -6.36
CA ARG A 128 8.98 6.18 -7.27
C ARG A 128 8.56 7.62 -7.54
N LEU A 129 8.61 8.48 -6.54
CA LEU A 129 8.27 9.89 -6.72
C LEU A 129 9.24 10.59 -7.66
N LEU A 130 10.52 10.22 -7.62
CA LEU A 130 11.53 10.82 -8.50
C LEU A 130 11.35 10.43 -9.96
N LYS A 131 10.64 9.34 -10.23
CA LYS A 131 10.44 8.84 -11.59
C LYS A 131 9.13 9.27 -12.24
N ILE A 132 8.38 10.10 -11.56
CA ILE A 132 7.08 10.56 -12.08
C ILE A 132 7.25 11.78 -12.98
#